data_ca108a3cca48d341f76bc61c4d4a967c
#
_entry.id   ca108a3cca48d341f76bc61c4d4a967c
#
_cell.length_a   1.000
_cell.length_b   1.000
_cell.length_c   1.000
_cell.angle_alpha   90.00
_cell.angle_beta   90.00
_cell.angle_gamma   90.00
#
_symmetry.space_group_name_H-M   'P 1'
#
loop_
_entity.id
_entity.type
_entity.pdbx_description
1 polymer ?
#
loop_
_entity_poly.entity_id
_entity_poly.type
_entity_poly.pdbx_seq_one_letter_code
_entity_poly.pdbx_strand_id
1 'polypeptide(L)'
;MRNLILIVATTIIVSCSFDNKTGIWKDISDIEQETQETKSTIEDNTSPRYENIFTKNKIFNEEKKLSTSLNLKLEAPTIINSWPETYGTKKNNFSNLSYSGSRVLISKSKKLSKSKHKSNLLIYENNLISYDHKGKIFIYSLEKKKKLFEFNFYKKNFKSFKKKIYMIIEKNILYAADNLGYMYAIDLNKKRIIWAKNFGIPFRSNIKIVGKQIFIASQDNVIFSVNVENGDINWQVSSSITFLKSDFINNFSIDEINNNLFFINTSGQLYSINYA
;
A
#
# COMPACT_ATOMS: atom_id res chain seq x y z
N MET A 1 -15.47 -32.58 45.95
CA MET A 1 -15.01 -32.74 44.59
C MET A 1 -15.00 -31.46 43.78
N ARG A 2 -16.09 -30.66 43.77
CA ARG A 2 -16.17 -29.37 43.00
C ARG A 2 -15.10 -28.35 43.34
N ASN A 3 -14.77 -28.21 44.65
CA ASN A 3 -13.76 -27.26 45.13
C ASN A 3 -12.31 -27.72 44.85
N LEU A 4 -12.08 -29.01 44.76
CA LEU A 4 -10.75 -29.58 44.42
C LEU A 4 -10.42 -29.37 42.94
N ILE A 5 -11.41 -29.47 42.04
CA ILE A 5 -11.26 -29.20 40.62
C ILE A 5 -10.96 -27.72 40.36
N LEU A 6 -11.54 -26.82 41.16
CA LEU A 6 -11.30 -25.39 41.06
C LEU A 6 -9.87 -25.00 41.47
N ILE A 7 -9.30 -25.66 42.50
CA ILE A 7 -7.92 -25.45 42.93
C ILE A 7 -6.92 -25.99 41.89
N VAL A 8 -7.18 -27.13 41.27
CA VAL A 8 -6.34 -27.68 40.22
C VAL A 8 -6.40 -26.83 38.94
N ALA A 9 -7.57 -26.28 38.61
CA ALA A 9 -7.71 -25.38 37.45
C ALA A 9 -6.96 -24.04 37.65
N THR A 10 -6.90 -23.50 38.88
CA THR A 10 -6.15 -22.26 39.16
C THR A 10 -4.63 -22.45 39.16
N THR A 11 -4.10 -23.64 39.47
CA THR A 11 -2.66 -23.91 39.45
C THR A 11 -2.09 -24.09 38.04
N ILE A 12 -2.94 -24.46 37.06
CA ILE A 12 -2.50 -24.63 35.66
C ILE A 12 -2.32 -23.28 34.93
N ILE A 13 -2.97 -22.19 35.43
CA ILE A 13 -2.92 -20.88 34.79
C ILE A 13 -1.65 -20.07 35.15
N VAL A 14 -0.89 -20.49 36.17
CA VAL A 14 0.24 -19.71 36.71
C VAL A 14 1.60 -20.09 36.10
N SER A 15 1.67 -21.13 35.25
CA SER A 15 2.98 -21.66 34.79
C SER A 15 3.53 -21.04 33.50
N CYS A 16 2.78 -20.18 32.80
CA CYS A 16 3.30 -19.52 31.57
C CYS A 16 3.14 -18.03 31.68
N SER A 17 4.21 -17.28 31.51
CA SER A 17 4.18 -15.84 31.38
C SER A 17 4.26 -15.43 29.91
N PHE A 18 3.39 -14.49 29.53
CA PHE A 18 3.37 -13.93 28.20
C PHE A 18 4.36 -12.77 28.09
N ASP A 19 5.33 -12.90 27.20
CA ASP A 19 6.30 -11.82 26.94
C ASP A 19 5.67 -10.77 25.99
N ASN A 20 5.39 -9.60 26.52
CA ASN A 20 4.80 -8.48 25.78
C ASN A 20 5.69 -7.92 24.66
N LYS A 21 6.99 -8.24 24.62
CA LYS A 21 7.91 -7.76 23.60
C LYS A 21 8.01 -8.72 22.41
N THR A 22 8.00 -10.01 22.67
CA THR A 22 8.14 -11.04 21.62
C THR A 22 6.81 -11.67 21.22
N GLY A 23 5.77 -11.54 22.05
CA GLY A 23 4.47 -12.17 21.81
C GLY A 23 4.48 -13.69 21.98
N ILE A 24 5.49 -14.24 22.65
CA ILE A 24 5.68 -15.68 22.87
C ILE A 24 5.42 -16.02 24.34
N TRP A 25 4.78 -17.17 24.57
CA TRP A 25 4.62 -17.74 25.92
C TRP A 25 5.96 -18.40 26.34
N LYS A 26 6.56 -17.93 27.43
CA LYS A 26 7.79 -18.54 27.99
C LYS A 26 7.49 -19.29 29.27
N ASP A 27 8.11 -20.44 29.44
CA ASP A 27 8.09 -21.18 30.69
C ASP A 27 9.05 -20.55 31.73
N ILE A 28 8.70 -20.64 33.03
CA ILE A 28 9.50 -20.08 34.11
C ILE A 28 10.91 -20.67 34.16
N SER A 29 11.10 -21.91 33.70
CA SER A 29 12.40 -22.57 33.59
C SER A 29 13.36 -21.88 32.63
N ASP A 30 12.86 -21.18 31.61
CA ASP A 30 13.69 -20.50 30.61
C ASP A 30 14.25 -19.16 31.13
N ILE A 31 13.60 -18.59 32.14
CA ILE A 31 14.01 -17.29 32.73
C ILE A 31 15.21 -17.45 33.68
N GLU A 32 15.33 -18.59 34.38
CA GLU A 32 16.45 -18.88 35.29
C GLU A 32 17.76 -19.21 34.55
N GLN A 33 17.68 -19.75 33.31
CA GLN A 33 18.88 -20.02 32.51
C GLN A 33 19.47 -18.75 31.89
N GLU A 34 18.70 -17.76 31.50
CA GLU A 34 19.23 -16.49 30.95
C GLU A 34 20.02 -15.66 31.98
N THR A 35 19.84 -15.91 33.29
CA THR A 35 20.57 -15.18 34.35
C THR A 35 21.91 -15.80 34.72
N GLN A 36 22.18 -17.04 34.34
CA GLN A 36 23.43 -17.72 34.65
C GLN A 36 24.45 -17.77 33.51
N GLU A 37 24.07 -17.55 32.28
CA GLU A 37 24.96 -17.59 31.10
C GLU A 37 25.83 -16.34 30.89
N THR A 38 25.75 -15.33 31.75
CA THR A 38 26.59 -14.14 31.64
C THR A 38 27.98 -14.30 32.27
N LYS A 39 28.39 -15.51 32.71
CA LYS A 39 29.69 -15.76 33.33
C LYS A 39 30.34 -17.08 32.92
N SER A 40 30.54 -17.32 31.66
CA SER A 40 31.65 -18.21 31.27
C SER A 40 31.95 -18.11 29.78
N THR A 41 32.99 -17.40 29.45
CA THR A 41 33.76 -17.53 28.22
C THR A 41 34.38 -18.92 28.14
N ILE A 42 33.94 -19.79 27.27
CA ILE A 42 34.75 -20.83 26.61
C ILE A 42 34.12 -21.12 25.23
N GLU A 43 34.98 -21.05 24.22
CA GLU A 43 34.69 -21.36 22.83
C GLU A 43 34.24 -22.81 22.66
N ASP A 44 33.08 -23.05 22.02
CA ASP A 44 32.82 -24.31 21.34
C ASP A 44 32.05 -24.09 20.05
N ASN A 45 32.61 -24.58 18.95
CA ASN A 45 32.32 -24.26 17.55
C ASN A 45 31.24 -25.17 16.93
N THR A 46 30.02 -25.34 17.53
CA THR A 46 28.97 -26.14 16.88
C THR A 46 27.53 -25.81 17.29
N SER A 47 27.22 -24.59 17.63
CA SER A 47 25.80 -24.18 17.79
C SER A 47 25.31 -23.36 16.59
N PRO A 48 24.06 -23.52 16.14
CA PRO A 48 23.53 -22.71 15.08
C PRO A 48 23.59 -21.23 15.48
N ARG A 49 24.31 -20.45 14.69
CA ARG A 49 24.51 -19.02 14.89
C ARG A 49 23.15 -18.32 14.72
N TYR A 50 22.47 -18.05 15.81
CA TYR A 50 21.33 -17.15 15.80
C TYR A 50 21.87 -15.73 15.58
N GLU A 51 21.77 -15.22 14.36
CA GLU A 51 21.97 -13.80 14.13
C GLU A 51 20.88 -13.02 14.85
N ASN A 52 21.27 -12.17 15.77
CA ASN A 52 20.37 -11.25 16.45
C ASN A 52 19.84 -10.26 15.41
N ILE A 53 18.62 -10.50 14.90
CA ILE A 53 17.95 -9.65 13.91
C ILE A 53 17.75 -8.22 14.46
N PHE A 54 17.77 -8.05 15.76
CA PHE A 54 17.72 -6.76 16.46
C PHE A 54 19.09 -6.36 17.04
N THR A 55 20.15 -6.42 16.24
CA THR A 55 21.34 -5.69 16.63
C THR A 55 20.94 -4.23 16.78
N LYS A 56 21.18 -3.67 17.95
CA LYS A 56 21.14 -2.20 18.17
C LYS A 56 22.30 -1.60 17.37
N ASN A 57 22.19 -1.66 16.07
CA ASN A 57 23.14 -0.99 15.20
C ASN A 57 22.93 0.50 15.43
N LYS A 58 23.92 1.14 16.04
CA LYS A 58 24.01 2.58 16.21
C LYS A 58 24.20 3.33 14.87
N ILE A 59 23.81 2.70 13.75
CA ILE A 59 23.99 3.21 12.38
C ILE A 59 23.39 4.62 12.21
N PHE A 60 22.36 4.94 12.98
CA PHE A 60 21.73 6.27 12.93
C PHE A 60 22.15 7.21 14.07
N ASN A 61 23.07 6.80 14.95
CA ASN A 61 23.53 7.62 16.08
C ASN A 61 24.86 8.33 15.79
N GLU A 62 25.45 8.10 14.63
CA GLU A 62 26.66 8.81 14.22
C GLU A 62 26.27 10.06 13.44
N GLU A 63 26.55 11.23 14.00
CA GLU A 63 26.48 12.49 13.28
C GLU A 63 27.55 12.49 12.20
N LYS A 64 27.16 12.22 10.95
CA LYS A 64 28.05 12.45 9.81
C LYS A 64 28.11 13.96 9.54
N LYS A 65 29.24 14.55 9.82
CA LYS A 65 29.52 15.94 9.39
C LYS A 65 29.46 15.97 7.87
N LEU A 66 28.54 16.79 7.34
CA LEU A 66 28.47 17.03 5.91
C LEU A 66 29.77 17.69 5.46
N SER A 67 30.29 17.27 4.31
CA SER A 67 31.45 17.93 3.72
C SER A 67 31.08 19.40 3.41
N THR A 68 31.97 20.31 3.70
CA THR A 68 31.82 21.75 3.43
C THR A 68 31.68 22.06 1.94
N SER A 69 31.99 21.10 1.08
CA SER A 69 31.85 21.19 -0.39
C SER A 69 30.49 20.71 -0.93
N LEU A 70 29.56 20.27 -0.08
CA LEU A 70 28.26 19.79 -0.52
C LEU A 70 27.38 20.96 -1.00
N ASN A 71 27.28 21.09 -2.31
CA ASN A 71 26.41 22.12 -2.92
C ASN A 71 25.02 21.51 -3.14
N LEU A 72 24.11 21.76 -2.19
CA LEU A 72 22.71 21.31 -2.28
C LEU A 72 21.95 22.27 -3.22
N LYS A 73 21.65 21.80 -4.42
CA LYS A 73 20.79 22.52 -5.36
C LYS A 73 19.35 22.00 -5.21
N LEU A 74 18.50 22.82 -4.61
CA LEU A 74 17.06 22.56 -4.57
C LEU A 74 16.42 23.04 -5.86
N GLU A 75 15.51 22.24 -6.39
CA GLU A 75 14.66 22.65 -7.51
C GLU A 75 13.68 23.73 -7.06
N ALA A 76 13.20 24.55 -7.99
CA ALA A 76 12.19 25.56 -7.70
C ALA A 76 10.89 24.91 -7.17
N PRO A 77 10.18 25.55 -6.22
CA PRO A 77 8.93 25.02 -5.71
C PRO A 77 7.87 24.88 -6.79
N THR A 78 7.23 23.72 -6.83
CA THR A 78 6.20 23.38 -7.83
C THR A 78 4.81 23.59 -7.24
N ILE A 79 3.93 24.26 -7.98
CA ILE A 79 2.50 24.39 -7.64
C ILE A 79 1.78 23.16 -8.19
N ILE A 80 1.05 22.44 -7.34
CA ILE A 80 0.27 21.28 -7.72
C ILE A 80 -1.21 21.63 -7.74
N ASN A 81 -1.82 21.53 -8.92
CA ASN A 81 -3.24 21.76 -9.14
C ASN A 81 -4.04 20.45 -9.32
N SER A 82 -3.39 19.31 -9.44
CA SER A 82 -4.01 18.00 -9.63
C SER A 82 -3.30 16.91 -8.84
N TRP A 83 -4.05 15.89 -8.44
CA TRP A 83 -3.56 14.71 -7.74
C TRP A 83 -4.15 13.46 -8.40
N PRO A 84 -3.66 13.08 -9.60
CA PRO A 84 -4.30 12.07 -10.45
C PRO A 84 -4.06 10.63 -10.01
N GLU A 85 -3.13 10.38 -9.10
CA GLU A 85 -2.79 9.06 -8.59
C GLU A 85 -2.50 9.07 -7.08
N THR A 86 -2.50 7.91 -6.44
CA THR A 86 -2.44 7.76 -4.97
C THR A 86 -1.26 8.51 -4.33
N TYR A 87 -0.09 8.50 -4.96
CA TYR A 87 1.12 9.16 -4.46
C TYR A 87 1.49 10.42 -5.27
N GLY A 88 0.57 10.90 -6.09
CA GLY A 88 0.67 12.16 -6.81
C GLY A 88 1.52 12.13 -8.06
N THR A 89 2.60 11.36 -8.10
CA THR A 89 3.51 11.23 -9.25
C THR A 89 3.88 9.79 -9.54
N LYS A 90 4.36 9.51 -10.76
CA LYS A 90 4.83 8.18 -11.16
C LYS A 90 6.00 7.68 -10.30
N LYS A 91 6.82 8.59 -9.79
CA LYS A 91 7.95 8.29 -8.88
C LYS A 91 7.53 8.12 -7.41
N ASN A 92 6.26 8.25 -7.06
CA ASN A 92 5.73 8.25 -5.69
C ASN A 92 6.33 9.35 -4.79
N ASN A 93 6.87 10.39 -5.37
CA ASN A 93 7.51 11.47 -4.66
C ASN A 93 7.26 12.81 -5.35
N PHE A 94 7.05 13.84 -4.55
CA PHE A 94 7.11 15.22 -5.01
C PHE A 94 8.44 15.81 -4.56
N SER A 95 9.18 16.44 -5.46
CA SER A 95 10.43 17.08 -5.12
C SER A 95 10.18 18.25 -4.19
N ASN A 96 9.77 19.37 -4.64
CA ASN A 96 9.63 20.57 -3.84
C ASN A 96 8.25 21.18 -4.08
N LEU A 97 7.39 21.17 -3.04
CA LEU A 97 6.03 21.68 -3.14
C LEU A 97 5.97 23.14 -2.66
N SER A 98 5.32 23.98 -3.47
CA SER A 98 4.97 25.35 -3.06
C SER A 98 3.77 25.32 -2.11
N TYR A 99 3.91 26.02 -0.97
CA TYR A 99 2.83 26.23 -0.03
C TYR A 99 2.72 27.68 0.37
N SER A 100 1.55 28.28 0.16
CA SER A 100 1.31 29.73 0.45
C SER A 100 1.22 30.07 1.94
N GLY A 101 1.22 29.07 2.83
CA GLY A 101 1.08 29.27 4.27
C GLY A 101 -0.36 29.51 4.77
N SER A 102 -1.32 29.72 3.90
CA SER A 102 -2.71 30.00 4.28
C SER A 102 -3.53 28.71 4.43
N ARG A 103 -4.30 28.61 5.50
CA ARG A 103 -5.28 27.53 5.74
C ARG A 103 -6.68 28.10 5.66
N VAL A 104 -7.23 28.16 4.45
CA VAL A 104 -8.58 28.65 4.23
C VAL A 104 -9.49 27.48 3.88
N LEU A 105 -10.65 27.38 4.55
CA LEU A 105 -11.69 26.42 4.20
C LEU A 105 -12.37 26.88 2.90
N ILE A 106 -11.96 26.31 1.77
CA ILE A 106 -12.49 26.66 0.45
C ILE A 106 -13.91 26.12 0.26
N SER A 107 -14.18 24.89 0.73
CA SER A 107 -15.48 24.26 0.52
C SER A 107 -15.76 23.17 1.56
N LYS A 108 -17.05 23.00 1.90
CA LYS A 108 -17.55 21.88 2.71
C LYS A 108 -18.67 21.21 1.95
N SER A 109 -18.51 19.92 1.63
CA SER A 109 -19.58 19.14 0.98
C SER A 109 -20.56 18.56 1.98
N LYS A 110 -21.78 18.25 1.55
CA LYS A 110 -22.64 17.29 2.24
C LYS A 110 -22.03 15.90 2.14
N LYS A 111 -22.45 14.98 3.02
CA LYS A 111 -22.01 13.58 3.01
C LYS A 111 -22.29 12.94 1.64
N LEU A 112 -21.24 12.49 0.95
CA LEU A 112 -21.36 11.94 -0.41
C LEU A 112 -21.96 10.53 -0.43
N SER A 113 -21.74 9.73 0.63
CA SER A 113 -22.32 8.40 0.78
C SER A 113 -22.73 8.12 2.22
N LYS A 114 -23.71 7.21 2.40
CA LYS A 114 -24.07 6.65 3.73
C LYS A 114 -23.01 5.68 4.26
N SER A 115 -22.21 5.08 3.38
CA SER A 115 -21.08 4.20 3.74
C SER A 115 -19.84 5.00 4.11
N LYS A 116 -18.90 4.37 4.84
CA LYS A 116 -17.59 4.95 5.11
C LYS A 116 -16.82 5.15 3.81
N HIS A 117 -16.22 6.33 3.64
CA HIS A 117 -15.29 6.60 2.55
C HIS A 117 -13.91 6.02 2.89
N LYS A 118 -13.17 5.63 1.86
CA LYS A 118 -11.74 5.38 1.95
C LYS A 118 -10.96 6.67 1.69
N SER A 119 -9.78 6.76 2.26
CA SER A 119 -8.95 7.96 2.24
C SER A 119 -8.27 8.28 0.90
N ASN A 120 -8.34 7.39 -0.08
CA ASN A 120 -7.69 7.61 -1.38
C ASN A 120 -8.55 8.56 -2.21
N LEU A 121 -8.17 9.84 -2.15
CA LEU A 121 -8.80 10.92 -2.91
C LEU A 121 -7.92 11.24 -4.11
N LEU A 122 -8.53 11.40 -5.26
CA LEU A 122 -7.89 11.95 -6.44
C LEU A 122 -8.50 13.33 -6.73
N ILE A 123 -7.68 14.23 -7.25
CA ILE A 123 -8.10 15.57 -7.69
C ILE A 123 -7.69 15.74 -9.14
N TYR A 124 -8.65 15.99 -10.00
CA TYR A 124 -8.43 16.18 -11.42
C TYR A 124 -9.43 17.18 -11.99
N GLU A 125 -8.95 18.21 -12.71
CA GLU A 125 -9.78 19.25 -13.32
C GLU A 125 -10.88 19.83 -12.40
N ASN A 126 -10.49 20.26 -11.20
CA ASN A 126 -11.41 20.76 -10.16
C ASN A 126 -12.47 19.74 -9.70
N ASN A 127 -12.30 18.46 -10.01
CA ASN A 127 -13.15 17.39 -9.50
C ASN A 127 -12.41 16.55 -8.48
N LEU A 128 -13.11 16.22 -7.41
CA LEU A 128 -12.65 15.28 -6.39
C LEU A 128 -13.29 13.92 -6.70
N ILE A 129 -12.43 12.90 -6.86
CA ILE A 129 -12.84 11.52 -7.12
C ILE A 129 -12.51 10.68 -5.88
N SER A 130 -13.49 9.93 -5.41
CA SER A 130 -13.38 9.08 -4.23
C SER A 130 -14.28 7.86 -4.35
N TYR A 131 -14.11 6.88 -3.46
CA TYR A 131 -15.01 5.73 -3.39
C TYR A 131 -15.38 5.38 -1.95
N ASP A 132 -16.46 4.63 -1.78
CA ASP A 132 -16.90 4.10 -0.49
C ASP A 132 -16.61 2.59 -0.33
N HIS A 133 -16.77 2.05 0.87
CA HIS A 133 -16.57 0.62 1.14
C HIS A 133 -17.47 -0.32 0.34
N LYS A 134 -18.57 0.19 -0.22
CA LYS A 134 -19.45 -0.59 -1.11
C LYS A 134 -18.96 -0.61 -2.55
N GLY A 135 -17.88 0.14 -2.84
CA GLY A 135 -17.28 0.23 -4.16
C GLY A 135 -17.95 1.24 -5.09
N LYS A 136 -18.76 2.14 -4.56
CA LYS A 136 -19.30 3.25 -5.34
C LYS A 136 -18.24 4.31 -5.52
N ILE A 137 -17.96 4.69 -6.74
CA ILE A 137 -17.08 5.81 -7.09
C ILE A 137 -17.95 7.07 -7.23
N PHE A 138 -17.45 8.18 -6.67
CA PHE A 138 -18.10 9.48 -6.70
C PHE A 138 -17.20 10.50 -7.37
N ILE A 139 -17.80 11.34 -8.19
CA ILE A 139 -17.19 12.53 -8.76
C ILE A 139 -17.91 13.74 -8.19
N TYR A 140 -17.18 14.58 -7.46
CA TYR A 140 -17.69 15.80 -6.85
C TYR A 140 -16.97 17.01 -7.45
N SER A 141 -17.72 17.96 -8.01
CA SER A 141 -17.14 19.21 -8.51
C SER A 141 -16.87 20.18 -7.37
N LEU A 142 -15.63 20.62 -7.25
CA LEU A 142 -15.20 21.66 -6.29
C LEU A 142 -15.78 23.01 -6.69
N GLU A 143 -15.86 23.29 -7.98
CA GLU A 143 -16.44 24.54 -8.54
C GLU A 143 -17.95 24.60 -8.30
N LYS A 144 -18.70 23.59 -8.79
CA LYS A 144 -20.16 23.54 -8.70
C LYS A 144 -20.68 23.13 -7.32
N LYS A 145 -19.79 22.74 -6.41
CA LYS A 145 -20.07 22.30 -5.03
C LYS A 145 -21.15 21.23 -4.96
N LYS A 146 -21.20 20.33 -5.96
CA LYS A 146 -22.18 19.24 -6.04
C LYS A 146 -21.59 17.95 -6.59
N LYS A 147 -22.23 16.83 -6.23
CA LYS A 147 -21.92 15.53 -6.81
C LYS A 147 -22.38 15.53 -8.26
N LEU A 148 -21.45 15.31 -9.20
CA LEU A 148 -21.72 15.25 -10.63
C LEU A 148 -22.13 13.86 -11.08
N PHE A 149 -21.51 12.83 -10.47
CA PHE A 149 -21.66 11.47 -10.94
C PHE A 149 -21.41 10.47 -9.80
N GLU A 150 -22.09 9.33 -9.90
CA GLU A 150 -21.94 8.19 -9.02
C GLU A 150 -21.94 6.93 -9.86
N PHE A 151 -20.96 6.05 -9.66
CA PHE A 151 -20.83 4.82 -10.40
C PHE A 151 -20.68 3.62 -9.45
N ASN A 152 -21.44 2.54 -9.69
CA ASN A 152 -21.36 1.30 -8.95
C ASN A 152 -21.42 0.11 -9.91
N PHE A 153 -20.29 -0.59 -10.06
CA PHE A 153 -20.20 -1.74 -10.98
C PHE A 153 -20.47 -3.09 -10.28
N TYR A 154 -20.76 -3.08 -9.00
CA TYR A 154 -20.92 -4.34 -8.25
C TYR A 154 -22.39 -4.76 -8.24
N LYS A 155 -22.63 -6.01 -8.69
CA LYS A 155 -23.93 -6.67 -8.58
C LYS A 155 -24.22 -7.08 -7.13
N LYS A 156 -25.46 -7.55 -6.89
CA LYS A 156 -25.96 -7.95 -5.55
C LYS A 156 -25.05 -8.96 -4.84
N ASN A 157 -24.42 -9.88 -5.57
CA ASN A 157 -23.58 -10.97 -5.05
C ASN A 157 -22.32 -10.50 -4.32
N PHE A 158 -21.86 -9.27 -4.58
CA PHE A 158 -20.65 -8.71 -3.94
C PHE A 158 -20.95 -7.70 -2.82
N LYS A 159 -22.20 -7.59 -2.36
CA LYS A 159 -22.59 -6.57 -1.38
C LYS A 159 -21.92 -6.71 -0.02
N SER A 160 -21.65 -7.94 0.42
CA SER A 160 -21.06 -8.25 1.73
C SER A 160 -19.56 -7.93 1.81
N PHE A 161 -18.86 -7.93 0.68
CA PHE A 161 -17.43 -7.73 0.65
C PHE A 161 -17.06 -6.23 0.72
N LYS A 162 -16.10 -5.89 1.58
CA LYS A 162 -15.49 -4.55 1.59
C LYS A 162 -14.59 -4.40 0.36
N LYS A 163 -14.84 -3.36 -0.45
CA LYS A 163 -14.04 -3.09 -1.64
C LYS A 163 -12.85 -2.22 -1.27
N LYS A 164 -11.68 -2.59 -1.81
CA LYS A 164 -10.50 -1.73 -1.88
C LYS A 164 -10.31 -1.44 -3.37
N ILE A 165 -10.37 -0.18 -3.76
CA ILE A 165 -10.23 0.24 -5.15
C ILE A 165 -8.96 1.06 -5.27
N TYR A 166 -8.13 0.70 -6.21
CA TYR A 166 -6.93 1.42 -6.63
C TYR A 166 -7.30 2.23 -7.87
N MET A 167 -6.96 3.51 -7.88
CA MET A 167 -7.42 4.42 -8.92
C MET A 167 -6.27 5.30 -9.42
N ILE A 168 -6.29 5.57 -10.71
CA ILE A 168 -5.43 6.55 -11.38
C ILE A 168 -6.23 7.22 -12.51
N ILE A 169 -5.90 8.46 -12.80
CA ILE A 169 -6.52 9.22 -13.89
C ILE A 169 -5.44 9.60 -14.89
N GLU A 170 -5.68 9.29 -16.14
CA GLU A 170 -4.84 9.69 -17.28
C GLU A 170 -5.75 10.14 -18.43
N LYS A 171 -5.51 11.34 -18.97
CA LYS A 171 -6.22 11.88 -20.14
C LYS A 171 -7.76 11.76 -20.06
N ASN A 172 -8.35 12.19 -18.95
CA ASN A 172 -9.81 12.10 -18.69
C ASN A 172 -10.39 10.68 -18.60
N ILE A 173 -9.54 9.67 -18.47
CA ILE A 173 -9.98 8.29 -18.23
C ILE A 173 -9.57 7.91 -16.81
N LEU A 174 -10.54 7.44 -16.02
CA LEU A 174 -10.33 6.86 -14.72
C LEU A 174 -10.11 5.36 -14.88
N TYR A 175 -8.95 4.87 -14.52
CA TYR A 175 -8.67 3.45 -14.38
C TYR A 175 -8.84 3.06 -12.93
N ALA A 176 -9.65 2.02 -12.69
CA ALA A 176 -9.95 1.52 -11.37
C ALA A 176 -9.77 0.00 -11.33
N ALA A 177 -8.99 -0.49 -10.38
CA ALA A 177 -8.81 -1.91 -10.12
C ALA A 177 -9.20 -2.24 -8.68
N ASP A 178 -9.70 -3.43 -8.44
CA ASP A 178 -10.25 -3.78 -7.14
C ASP A 178 -9.65 -5.06 -6.52
N ASN A 179 -9.97 -5.26 -5.26
CA ASN A 179 -9.58 -6.45 -4.51
C ASN A 179 -10.44 -7.68 -4.81
N LEU A 180 -11.23 -7.67 -5.88
CA LEU A 180 -11.97 -8.82 -6.41
C LEU A 180 -11.40 -9.29 -7.74
N GLY A 181 -10.38 -8.60 -8.28
CA GLY A 181 -9.72 -8.93 -9.54
C GLY A 181 -10.33 -8.29 -10.78
N TYR A 182 -11.20 -7.30 -10.61
CA TYR A 182 -11.75 -6.55 -11.72
C TYR A 182 -10.96 -5.27 -11.97
N MET A 183 -10.85 -4.91 -13.24
CA MET A 183 -10.28 -3.64 -13.69
C MET A 183 -11.20 -2.97 -14.70
N TYR A 184 -11.29 -1.65 -14.61
CA TYR A 184 -12.23 -0.84 -15.39
C TYR A 184 -11.53 0.39 -15.93
N ALA A 185 -11.88 0.81 -17.15
CA ALA A 185 -11.61 2.13 -17.67
C ALA A 185 -12.93 2.88 -17.85
N ILE A 186 -12.99 4.09 -17.30
CA ILE A 186 -14.20 4.92 -17.26
C ILE A 186 -13.88 6.27 -17.87
N ASP A 187 -14.58 6.64 -18.93
CA ASP A 187 -14.52 7.97 -19.54
C ASP A 187 -15.23 8.98 -18.61
N LEU A 188 -14.47 9.90 -18.03
CA LEU A 188 -15.00 10.89 -17.10
C LEU A 188 -15.90 11.92 -17.78
N ASN A 189 -15.67 12.23 -19.06
CA ASN A 189 -16.45 13.18 -19.83
C ASN A 189 -17.80 12.56 -20.25
N LYS A 190 -17.74 11.39 -20.87
CA LYS A 190 -18.93 10.67 -21.34
C LYS A 190 -19.66 9.91 -20.23
N LYS A 191 -19.01 9.77 -19.05
CA LYS A 191 -19.56 9.08 -17.86
C LYS A 191 -19.97 7.64 -18.15
N ARG A 192 -19.17 6.93 -18.94
CA ARG A 192 -19.43 5.54 -19.33
C ARG A 192 -18.19 4.68 -19.20
N ILE A 193 -18.39 3.38 -19.04
CA ILE A 193 -17.32 2.40 -19.10
C ILE A 193 -16.82 2.31 -20.55
N ILE A 194 -15.49 2.36 -20.74
CA ILE A 194 -14.81 2.07 -21.99
C ILE A 194 -14.63 0.56 -22.11
N TRP A 195 -14.02 -0.04 -21.08
CA TRP A 195 -13.84 -1.48 -20.97
C TRP A 195 -13.87 -1.93 -19.49
N ALA A 196 -14.15 -3.22 -19.29
CA ALA A 196 -14.09 -3.90 -18.01
C ALA A 196 -13.54 -5.31 -18.19
N LYS A 197 -12.55 -5.70 -17.39
CA LYS A 197 -11.90 -7.01 -17.45
C LYS A 197 -11.86 -7.65 -16.08
N ASN A 198 -11.91 -8.98 -16.06
CA ASN A 198 -11.73 -9.78 -14.85
C ASN A 198 -10.44 -10.59 -14.99
N PHE A 199 -9.51 -10.38 -14.08
CA PHE A 199 -8.21 -11.07 -14.03
C PHE A 199 -8.26 -12.32 -13.16
N GLY A 200 -9.34 -12.53 -12.42
CA GLY A 200 -9.53 -13.69 -11.54
C GLY A 200 -8.71 -13.67 -10.25
N ILE A 201 -7.79 -12.73 -10.10
CA ILE A 201 -6.89 -12.61 -8.94
C ILE A 201 -7.03 -11.21 -8.35
N PRO A 202 -7.26 -11.06 -7.02
CA PRO A 202 -7.36 -9.76 -6.37
C PRO A 202 -6.13 -8.89 -6.60
N PHE A 203 -6.33 -7.62 -6.94
CA PHE A 203 -5.24 -6.66 -7.04
C PHE A 203 -4.84 -6.11 -5.67
N ARG A 204 -3.54 -5.84 -5.49
CA ARG A 204 -2.96 -5.32 -4.24
C ARG A 204 -1.85 -4.30 -4.45
N SER A 205 -1.87 -3.57 -5.52
CA SER A 205 -0.92 -2.50 -5.78
C SER A 205 -1.62 -1.22 -6.20
N ASN A 206 -0.92 -0.09 -6.10
CA ASN A 206 -1.28 1.10 -6.86
C ASN A 206 -1.15 0.81 -8.36
N ILE A 207 -1.88 1.59 -9.14
CA ILE A 207 -1.80 1.54 -10.60
C ILE A 207 -0.79 2.59 -11.05
N LYS A 208 0.03 2.25 -12.06
CA LYS A 208 0.88 3.19 -12.78
C LYS A 208 0.59 3.11 -14.28
N ILE A 209 0.75 4.23 -14.98
CA ILE A 209 0.51 4.30 -16.42
C ILE A 209 1.71 4.98 -17.08
N VAL A 210 2.23 4.34 -18.13
CA VAL A 210 3.25 4.93 -19.02
C VAL A 210 2.87 4.63 -20.46
N GLY A 211 2.72 5.67 -21.26
CA GLY A 211 2.34 5.52 -22.66
C GLY A 211 1.01 4.77 -22.82
N LYS A 212 1.07 3.59 -23.43
CA LYS A 212 -0.10 2.71 -23.63
C LYS A 212 -0.16 1.54 -22.65
N GLN A 213 0.65 1.53 -21.61
CA GLN A 213 0.76 0.43 -20.66
C GLN A 213 0.29 0.85 -19.26
N ILE A 214 -0.51 0.00 -18.65
CA ILE A 214 -0.92 0.08 -17.25
C ILE A 214 -0.16 -0.99 -16.49
N PHE A 215 0.50 -0.63 -15.39
CA PHE A 215 1.18 -1.57 -14.50
C PHE A 215 0.40 -1.74 -13.21
N ILE A 216 0.13 -2.98 -12.85
CA ILE A 216 -0.58 -3.37 -11.63
C ILE A 216 -0.11 -4.75 -11.16
N ALA A 217 -0.12 -4.99 -9.85
CA ALA A 217 0.20 -6.29 -9.28
C ALA A 217 -0.96 -6.91 -8.52
N SER A 218 -1.05 -8.24 -8.59
CA SER A 218 -1.98 -9.04 -7.83
C SER A 218 -1.49 -9.30 -6.41
N GLN A 219 -2.37 -9.88 -5.58
CA GLN A 219 -2.01 -10.34 -4.24
C GLN A 219 -0.98 -11.48 -4.23
N ASP A 220 -0.81 -12.19 -5.35
CA ASP A 220 0.13 -13.30 -5.51
C ASP A 220 1.47 -12.83 -6.11
N ASN A 221 1.75 -11.51 -6.05
CA ASN A 221 2.96 -10.87 -6.57
C ASN A 221 3.17 -11.06 -8.10
N VAL A 222 2.10 -11.28 -8.84
CA VAL A 222 2.14 -11.27 -10.31
C VAL A 222 1.98 -9.83 -10.77
N ILE A 223 2.95 -9.35 -11.56
CA ILE A 223 2.95 -8.03 -12.18
C ILE A 223 2.34 -8.16 -13.56
N PHE A 224 1.40 -7.31 -13.89
CA PHE A 224 0.74 -7.23 -15.19
C PHE A 224 1.09 -5.92 -15.87
N SER A 225 1.40 -5.99 -17.16
CA SER A 225 1.28 -4.88 -18.09
C SER A 225 -0.01 -5.05 -18.88
N VAL A 226 -0.87 -4.06 -18.82
CA VAL A 226 -2.21 -4.08 -19.43
C VAL A 226 -2.32 -2.93 -20.42
N ASN A 227 -2.93 -3.18 -21.57
CA ASN A 227 -3.16 -2.17 -22.58
C ASN A 227 -4.23 -1.17 -22.13
N VAL A 228 -3.94 0.13 -22.20
CA VAL A 228 -4.85 1.21 -21.78
C VAL A 228 -6.14 1.27 -22.60
N GLU A 229 -6.10 0.87 -23.88
CA GLU A 229 -7.20 1.05 -24.84
C GLU A 229 -8.31 -0.01 -24.68
N ASN A 230 -7.89 -1.28 -24.41
CA ASN A 230 -8.82 -2.42 -24.41
C ASN A 230 -8.77 -3.28 -23.15
N GLY A 231 -7.78 -3.06 -22.26
CA GLY A 231 -7.63 -3.81 -21.03
C GLY A 231 -7.04 -5.22 -21.20
N ASP A 232 -6.47 -5.53 -22.35
CA ASP A 232 -5.83 -6.82 -22.60
C ASP A 232 -4.43 -6.86 -21.96
N ILE A 233 -4.00 -8.06 -21.54
CA ILE A 233 -2.67 -8.27 -20.97
C ILE A 233 -1.65 -8.23 -22.08
N ASN A 234 -0.69 -7.28 -22.03
CA ASN A 234 0.46 -7.25 -22.91
C ASN A 234 1.48 -8.33 -22.48
N TRP A 235 1.79 -8.35 -21.19
CA TRP A 235 2.68 -9.33 -20.57
C TRP A 235 2.39 -9.43 -19.06
N GLN A 236 2.86 -10.52 -18.46
CA GLN A 236 2.84 -10.71 -17.02
C GLN A 236 4.14 -11.35 -16.53
N VAL A 237 4.58 -11.00 -15.35
CA VAL A 237 5.78 -11.54 -14.69
C VAL A 237 5.42 -11.91 -13.26
N SER A 238 5.73 -13.15 -12.87
CA SER A 238 5.58 -13.61 -11.50
C SER A 238 6.87 -13.32 -10.72
N SER A 239 6.78 -12.61 -9.61
CA SER A 239 7.87 -12.56 -8.64
C SER A 239 7.78 -13.75 -7.68
N SER A 240 8.71 -13.85 -6.72
CA SER A 240 8.70 -14.99 -5.79
C SER A 240 7.37 -15.10 -5.03
N ILE A 241 6.87 -16.33 -4.94
CA ILE A 241 5.63 -16.65 -4.22
C ILE A 241 5.94 -16.68 -2.73
N THR A 242 5.16 -15.96 -1.93
CA THR A 242 5.19 -16.04 -0.48
C THR A 242 3.95 -16.74 0.04
N PHE A 243 4.11 -17.59 1.06
CA PHE A 243 2.97 -18.20 1.76
C PHE A 243 2.16 -17.16 2.54
N LEU A 244 2.80 -16.08 2.99
CA LEU A 244 2.13 -14.99 3.70
C LEU A 244 1.56 -13.98 2.71
N LYS A 245 0.25 -14.01 2.54
CA LYS A 245 -0.49 -12.98 1.78
C LYS A 245 -0.68 -11.78 2.69
N SER A 246 0.19 -10.80 2.54
CA SER A 246 0.12 -9.56 3.32
C SER A 246 -1.06 -8.68 2.87
N ASP A 247 -1.62 -7.92 3.84
CA ASP A 247 -2.55 -6.81 3.57
C ASP A 247 -1.82 -5.56 3.04
N PHE A 248 -0.49 -5.60 2.93
CA PHE A 248 0.30 -4.50 2.40
C PHE A 248 -0.04 -4.24 0.94
N ILE A 249 -0.07 -2.97 0.60
CA ILE A 249 -0.23 -2.52 -0.78
C ILE A 249 1.16 -2.47 -1.38
N ASN A 250 1.41 -3.31 -2.37
CA ASN A 250 2.64 -3.27 -3.15
C ASN A 250 2.68 -1.98 -3.96
N ASN A 251 3.84 -1.35 -4.02
CA ASN A 251 4.00 -0.09 -4.72
C ASN A 251 4.90 -0.23 -5.92
N PHE A 252 4.49 0.44 -7.00
CA PHE A 252 5.33 0.68 -8.16
C PHE A 252 5.91 2.08 -8.11
N SER A 253 7.16 2.20 -8.58
CA SER A 253 7.78 3.46 -8.95
C SER A 253 8.32 3.35 -10.36
N ILE A 254 8.24 4.41 -11.15
CA ILE A 254 8.62 4.40 -12.55
C ILE A 254 9.74 5.41 -12.79
N ASP A 255 10.79 4.94 -13.45
CA ASP A 255 11.80 5.77 -14.08
C ASP A 255 11.56 5.79 -15.60
N GLU A 256 10.93 6.88 -16.06
CA GLU A 256 10.61 7.07 -17.48
C GLU A 256 11.87 7.35 -18.34
N ILE A 257 12.99 7.77 -17.73
CA ILE A 257 14.22 8.07 -18.44
C ILE A 257 14.88 6.77 -18.91
N ASN A 258 14.94 5.79 -18.02
CA ASN A 258 15.60 4.51 -18.30
C ASN A 258 14.61 3.38 -18.62
N ASN A 259 13.32 3.69 -18.76
CA ASN A 259 12.23 2.73 -18.99
C ASN A 259 12.17 1.61 -17.95
N ASN A 260 12.43 1.92 -16.68
CA ASN A 260 12.43 0.95 -15.61
C ASN A 260 11.21 1.10 -14.69
N LEU A 261 10.60 -0.03 -14.41
CA LEU A 261 9.56 -0.20 -13.40
C LEU A 261 10.19 -0.84 -12.16
N PHE A 262 10.09 -0.19 -11.01
CA PHE A 262 10.53 -0.73 -9.73
C PHE A 262 9.34 -1.25 -8.95
N PHE A 263 9.47 -2.44 -8.41
CA PHE A 263 8.42 -3.13 -7.67
C PHE A 263 9.00 -3.83 -6.43
N ILE A 264 8.37 -3.62 -5.27
CA ILE A 264 8.68 -4.36 -4.05
C ILE A 264 7.56 -5.38 -3.81
N ASN A 265 7.92 -6.66 -3.74
CA ASN A 265 6.95 -7.71 -3.46
C ASN A 265 6.69 -7.88 -1.96
N THR A 266 5.76 -8.76 -1.61
CA THR A 266 5.40 -9.03 -0.19
C THR A 266 6.49 -9.72 0.62
N SER A 267 7.54 -10.26 -0.04
CA SER A 267 8.73 -10.80 0.61
C SER A 267 9.81 -9.74 0.91
N GLY A 268 9.58 -8.48 0.53
CA GLY A 268 10.57 -7.41 0.65
C GLY A 268 11.63 -7.42 -0.45
N GLN A 269 11.48 -8.21 -1.50
CA GLN A 269 12.40 -8.22 -2.64
C GLN A 269 12.07 -7.09 -3.61
N LEU A 270 13.11 -6.35 -4.02
CA LEU A 270 13.01 -5.27 -5.00
C LEU A 270 13.33 -5.82 -6.39
N TYR A 271 12.43 -5.59 -7.33
CA TYR A 271 12.57 -5.92 -8.74
C TYR A 271 12.72 -4.65 -9.56
N SER A 272 13.61 -4.70 -10.56
CA SER A 272 13.69 -3.70 -11.63
C SER A 272 13.37 -4.39 -12.94
N ILE A 273 12.36 -3.89 -13.65
CA ILE A 273 11.85 -4.48 -14.89
C ILE A 273 11.93 -3.41 -15.97
N ASN A 274 12.63 -3.70 -17.05
CA ASN A 274 12.58 -2.86 -18.24
C ASN A 274 11.25 -3.14 -18.96
N TYR A 275 10.46 -2.06 -19.22
CA TYR A 275 9.14 -2.17 -19.82
C TYR A 275 9.06 -1.69 -21.27
N ALA A 276 10.23 -1.29 -21.88
CA ALA A 276 10.30 -0.84 -23.27
C ALA A 276 10.12 -2.00 -24.26
#